data_e3fd3a2e606b3595833f8e8e92115f86
#
_entry.id   e3fd3a2e606b3595833f8e8e92115f86
#
_cell.length_a   1.000
_cell.length_b   1.000
_cell.length_c   1.000
_cell.angle_alpha   90.00
_cell.angle_beta   90.00
_cell.angle_gamma   90.00
#
_symmetry.space_group_name_H-M   'P 1'
#
loop_
_entity.id
_entity.type
_entity.pdbx_description
1 polymer ?
#
loop_
_entity_poly.entity_id
_entity_poly.type
_entity_poly.pdbx_seq_one_letter_code
_entity_poly.pdbx_strand_id
1 'polypeptide(L)'
;MNEILESLRSRLIVSVQALPGNPLRDTYCIAHLAAAAAAGGAAAIRANGVEDLTAIRKLVNLPIIAINKYAPSPTDPYITPDIEAARAIYGLGEIIAVDATKRPDFDRAAKLIAQIHEENDCLVMADISTLEEGIAAAKAGADIVATTLSGYTQYTVKTHGPDLDLIKALSDKVDVPVIAEGRFLTPEDVDKGLAAGAHSVVIGKMITNAMFITKEFIANSERLVK
;
A
#
# COMPACT_ATOMS: atom_id res chain seq x y z
N MET A 1 4.46 -0.35 -21.99
CA MET A 1 4.27 -0.41 -20.51
C MET A 1 4.16 1.03 -20.00
N ASN A 2 3.34 1.30 -19.01
CA ASN A 2 3.16 2.65 -18.47
C ASN A 2 4.48 3.15 -17.82
N GLU A 3 4.89 4.38 -18.10
CA GLU A 3 6.16 4.96 -17.60
C GLU A 3 6.25 4.98 -16.07
N ILE A 4 5.11 5.20 -15.38
CA ILE A 4 5.05 5.16 -13.94
C ILE A 4 5.39 3.76 -13.43
N LEU A 5 4.78 2.71 -13.99
CA LEU A 5 5.03 1.32 -13.60
C LEU A 5 6.51 0.95 -13.81
N GLU A 6 7.11 1.34 -14.93
CA GLU A 6 8.54 1.09 -15.16
C GLU A 6 9.43 1.84 -14.16
N SER A 7 9.07 3.04 -13.78
CA SER A 7 9.83 3.82 -12.78
C SER A 7 9.83 3.18 -11.39
N LEU A 8 8.90 2.28 -11.10
CA LEU A 8 8.79 1.56 -9.82
C LEU A 8 9.54 0.21 -9.82
N ARG A 9 9.94 -0.32 -10.98
CA ARG A 9 10.53 -1.66 -11.11
C ARG A 9 11.77 -1.85 -10.23
N SER A 10 11.75 -2.87 -9.39
CA SER A 10 12.81 -3.21 -8.44
C SER A 10 13.24 -2.06 -7.52
N ARG A 11 12.29 -1.17 -7.20
CA ARG A 11 12.53 -0.01 -6.33
C ARG A 11 11.63 -0.02 -5.10
N LEU A 12 12.02 0.81 -4.13
CA LEU A 12 11.31 0.95 -2.86
C LEU A 12 10.27 2.06 -2.93
N ILE A 13 9.06 1.74 -2.49
CA ILE A 13 7.97 2.68 -2.24
C ILE A 13 7.87 2.88 -0.72
N VAL A 14 7.72 4.12 -0.27
CA VAL A 14 7.58 4.40 1.16
C VAL A 14 6.14 4.79 1.49
N SER A 15 5.53 4.02 2.40
CA SER A 15 4.20 4.34 2.93
C SER A 15 4.33 5.28 4.13
N VAL A 16 3.73 6.47 4.01
CA VAL A 16 3.79 7.54 5.02
C VAL A 16 2.40 7.77 5.58
N GLN A 17 2.13 7.15 6.71
CA GLN A 17 0.83 7.20 7.38
C GLN A 17 1.03 7.14 8.90
N ALA A 18 0.21 7.87 9.64
CA ALA A 18 0.12 7.77 11.09
C ALA A 18 -1.33 7.53 11.52
N LEU A 19 -1.54 6.54 12.38
CA LEU A 19 -2.86 6.24 12.94
C LEU A 19 -3.21 7.22 14.09
N PRO A 20 -4.49 7.37 14.44
CA PRO A 20 -4.89 8.10 15.64
C PRO A 20 -4.11 7.64 16.88
N GLY A 21 -3.65 8.59 17.68
CA GLY A 21 -2.81 8.32 18.86
C GLY A 21 -1.30 8.23 18.60
N ASN A 22 -0.86 8.27 17.34
CA ASN A 22 0.56 8.43 17.03
C ASN A 22 0.95 9.91 17.13
N PRO A 23 2.05 10.27 17.84
CA PRO A 23 2.52 11.66 17.93
C PRO A 23 2.82 12.33 16.57
N LEU A 24 3.09 11.53 15.52
CA LEU A 24 3.32 12.02 14.16
C LEU A 24 2.02 12.19 13.34
N ARG A 25 0.83 12.04 13.97
CA ARG A 25 -0.48 12.23 13.29
C ARG A 25 -0.78 13.72 13.13
N ASP A 26 0.01 14.34 12.27
CA ASP A 26 -0.07 15.74 11.92
C ASP A 26 0.35 15.88 10.44
N THR A 27 -0.42 16.61 9.64
CA THR A 27 -0.20 16.73 8.19
C THR A 27 1.17 17.34 7.85
N TYR A 28 1.67 18.27 8.67
CA TYR A 28 3.02 18.83 8.48
C TYR A 28 4.08 17.74 8.67
N CYS A 29 3.97 16.94 9.72
CA CYS A 29 4.88 15.82 9.98
C CYS A 29 4.83 14.78 8.85
N ILE A 30 3.63 14.41 8.40
CA ILE A 30 3.44 13.46 7.30
C ILE A 30 4.09 13.95 6.00
N ALA A 31 3.88 15.21 5.63
CA ALA A 31 4.45 15.77 4.42
C ALA A 31 5.99 15.82 4.46
N HIS A 32 6.59 16.15 5.61
CA HIS A 32 8.04 16.18 5.78
C HIS A 32 8.66 14.76 5.85
N LEU A 33 7.97 13.77 6.41
CA LEU A 33 8.38 12.38 6.32
C LEU A 33 8.39 11.88 4.87
N ALA A 34 7.39 12.27 4.06
CA ALA A 34 7.36 11.96 2.63
C ALA A 34 8.52 12.62 1.88
N ALA A 35 8.81 13.89 2.15
CA ALA A 35 9.96 14.60 1.57
C ALA A 35 11.29 13.96 1.97
N ALA A 36 11.44 13.54 3.23
CA ALA A 36 12.64 12.83 3.69
C ALA A 36 12.80 11.46 3.01
N ALA A 37 11.70 10.71 2.83
CA ALA A 37 11.71 9.44 2.09
C ALA A 37 12.10 9.66 0.61
N ALA A 38 11.57 10.69 -0.03
CA ALA A 38 11.94 11.07 -1.40
C ALA A 38 13.42 11.42 -1.51
N ALA A 39 13.96 12.23 -0.59
CA ALA A 39 15.38 12.56 -0.52
C ALA A 39 16.27 11.33 -0.25
N GLY A 40 15.74 10.34 0.45
CA GLY A 40 16.37 9.02 0.68
C GLY A 40 16.35 8.08 -0.51
N GLY A 41 15.70 8.45 -1.63
CA GLY A 41 15.68 7.66 -2.87
C GLY A 41 14.46 6.76 -3.05
N ALA A 42 13.36 6.99 -2.31
CA ALA A 42 12.10 6.33 -2.59
C ALA A 42 11.66 6.57 -4.04
N ALA A 43 11.06 5.56 -4.67
CA ALA A 43 10.54 5.67 -6.04
C ALA A 43 9.13 6.26 -6.11
N ALA A 44 8.35 6.06 -5.05
CA ALA A 44 7.01 6.60 -4.90
C ALA A 44 6.66 6.74 -3.40
N ILE A 45 5.62 7.51 -3.14
CA ILE A 45 5.05 7.68 -1.80
C ILE A 45 3.64 7.08 -1.78
N ARG A 46 3.30 6.31 -0.75
CA ARG A 46 1.93 5.88 -0.46
C ARG A 46 1.39 6.64 0.74
N ALA A 47 0.29 7.36 0.60
CA ALA A 47 -0.24 8.21 1.67
C ALA A 47 -1.77 8.24 1.68
N ASN A 48 -2.35 8.69 2.81
CA ASN A 48 -3.77 8.59 3.10
C ASN A 48 -4.42 9.95 3.39
N GLY A 49 -5.54 10.17 2.70
CA GLY A 49 -6.43 11.30 2.98
C GLY A 49 -6.06 12.58 2.24
N VAL A 50 -7.08 13.37 1.93
CA VAL A 50 -6.98 14.56 1.08
C VAL A 50 -5.96 15.58 1.60
N GLU A 51 -5.98 15.84 2.90
CA GLU A 51 -5.10 16.84 3.53
C GLU A 51 -3.62 16.45 3.42
N ASP A 52 -3.28 15.20 3.79
CA ASP A 52 -1.92 14.69 3.74
C ASP A 52 -1.42 14.61 2.30
N LEU A 53 -2.22 14.07 1.36
CA LEU A 53 -1.89 14.01 -0.05
C LEU A 53 -1.62 15.39 -0.66
N THR A 54 -2.47 16.36 -0.35
CA THR A 54 -2.30 17.76 -0.82
C THR A 54 -1.03 18.39 -0.28
N ALA A 55 -0.69 18.14 0.99
CA ALA A 55 0.52 18.68 1.60
C ALA A 55 1.78 18.00 1.06
N ILE A 56 1.76 16.67 0.85
CA ILE A 56 2.87 15.90 0.28
C ILE A 56 3.15 16.39 -1.15
N ARG A 57 2.14 16.59 -1.99
CA ARG A 57 2.32 17.03 -3.38
C ARG A 57 3.06 18.36 -3.50
N LYS A 58 2.97 19.24 -2.50
CA LYS A 58 3.70 20.52 -2.48
C LYS A 58 5.21 20.35 -2.26
N LEU A 59 5.65 19.22 -1.70
CA LEU A 59 7.03 18.94 -1.32
C LEU A 59 7.69 17.84 -2.14
N VAL A 60 6.89 16.98 -2.81
CA VAL A 60 7.37 15.75 -3.46
C VAL A 60 6.85 15.68 -4.89
N ASN A 61 7.77 15.44 -5.85
CA ASN A 61 7.45 15.26 -7.27
C ASN A 61 7.41 13.77 -7.70
N LEU A 62 7.54 12.83 -6.76
CA LEU A 62 7.44 11.39 -7.07
C LEU A 62 6.00 11.00 -7.35
N PRO A 63 5.77 9.86 -8.05
CA PRO A 63 4.46 9.23 -8.10
C PRO A 63 3.88 9.01 -6.69
N ILE A 64 2.59 9.25 -6.53
CA ILE A 64 1.87 9.01 -5.27
C ILE A 64 0.84 7.90 -5.47
N ILE A 65 0.89 6.90 -4.59
CA ILE A 65 -0.20 5.93 -4.39
C ILE A 65 -1.14 6.54 -3.35
N ALA A 66 -2.24 7.09 -3.83
CA ALA A 66 -3.24 7.75 -3.00
C ALA A 66 -4.25 6.74 -2.47
N ILE A 67 -4.57 6.85 -1.18
CA ILE A 67 -5.66 6.13 -0.54
C ILE A 67 -6.51 7.10 0.28
N ASN A 68 -7.77 6.71 0.51
CA ASN A 68 -8.68 7.45 1.37
C ASN A 68 -9.40 6.46 2.30
N LYS A 69 -8.83 6.25 3.48
CA LYS A 69 -9.28 5.23 4.42
C LYS A 69 -10.55 5.68 5.13
N TYR A 70 -11.55 4.82 5.03
CA TYR A 70 -12.82 4.96 5.71
C TYR A 70 -13.41 3.58 5.96
N ALA A 71 -13.95 3.33 7.14
CA ALA A 71 -14.62 2.07 7.46
C ALA A 71 -15.83 2.33 8.36
N PRO A 72 -17.04 2.04 7.90
CA PRO A 72 -18.25 2.09 8.74
C PRO A 72 -18.23 1.04 9.85
N SER A 73 -17.61 -0.10 9.60
CA SER A 73 -17.47 -1.22 10.52
C SER A 73 -16.05 -1.79 10.48
N PRO A 74 -15.54 -2.40 11.58
CA PRO A 74 -14.22 -3.05 11.60
C PRO A 74 -14.05 -4.21 10.60
N THR A 75 -15.14 -4.76 10.11
CA THR A 75 -15.15 -5.88 9.16
C THR A 75 -15.23 -5.44 7.70
N ASP A 76 -15.57 -4.17 7.47
CA ASP A 76 -15.76 -3.64 6.12
C ASP A 76 -14.43 -3.39 5.41
N PRO A 77 -14.45 -3.33 4.07
CA PRO A 77 -13.35 -2.75 3.30
C PRO A 77 -13.05 -1.33 3.79
N TYR A 78 -11.78 -0.96 3.86
CA TYR A 78 -11.42 0.34 4.46
C TYR A 78 -10.39 1.16 3.66
N ILE A 79 -9.73 0.58 2.66
CA ILE A 79 -8.80 1.31 1.80
C ILE A 79 -9.58 1.78 0.57
N THR A 80 -9.92 3.06 0.52
CA THR A 80 -10.71 3.64 -0.57
C THR A 80 -11.88 2.71 -0.93
N PRO A 81 -12.84 2.48 0.00
CA PRO A 81 -13.76 1.36 -0.09
C PRO A 81 -14.88 1.53 -1.13
N ASP A 82 -15.09 2.75 -1.58
CA ASP A 82 -16.16 3.13 -2.50
C ASP A 82 -15.73 4.28 -3.43
N ILE A 83 -16.60 4.62 -4.37
CA ILE A 83 -16.33 5.64 -5.39
C ILE A 83 -16.25 7.05 -4.79
N GLU A 84 -16.98 7.35 -3.73
CA GLU A 84 -16.94 8.66 -3.09
C GLU A 84 -15.59 8.89 -2.41
N ALA A 85 -15.04 7.83 -1.78
CA ALA A 85 -13.69 7.87 -1.23
C ALA A 85 -12.64 8.06 -2.34
N ALA A 86 -12.82 7.43 -3.51
CA ALA A 86 -11.92 7.59 -4.65
C ALA A 86 -12.01 9.00 -5.26
N ARG A 87 -13.21 9.50 -5.50
CA ARG A 87 -13.45 10.86 -6.05
C ARG A 87 -12.78 11.95 -5.19
N ALA A 88 -12.81 11.79 -3.87
CA ALA A 88 -12.20 12.76 -2.96
C ALA A 88 -10.67 12.93 -3.16
N ILE A 89 -10.01 11.94 -3.75
CA ILE A 89 -8.54 11.94 -3.96
C ILE A 89 -8.15 11.97 -5.44
N TYR A 90 -9.09 12.15 -6.37
CA TYR A 90 -8.79 12.31 -7.79
C TYR A 90 -7.84 13.49 -8.02
N GLY A 91 -6.80 13.27 -8.84
CA GLY A 91 -5.78 14.27 -9.13
C GLY A 91 -4.74 14.51 -8.02
N LEU A 92 -4.84 13.80 -6.87
CA LEU A 92 -3.85 13.90 -5.78
C LEU A 92 -2.78 12.82 -5.83
N GLY A 93 -2.94 11.81 -6.68
CA GLY A 93 -1.96 10.77 -6.94
C GLY A 93 -2.15 10.17 -8.33
N GLU A 94 -1.09 9.61 -8.87
CA GLU A 94 -1.09 8.93 -10.16
C GLU A 94 -1.65 7.51 -10.09
N ILE A 95 -1.68 6.95 -8.87
CA ILE A 95 -2.20 5.61 -8.58
C ILE A 95 -3.21 5.74 -7.44
N ILE A 96 -4.41 5.16 -7.61
CA ILE A 96 -5.39 5.04 -6.53
C ILE A 96 -5.42 3.57 -6.08
N ALA A 97 -5.14 3.34 -4.79
CA ALA A 97 -5.25 2.00 -4.23
C ALA A 97 -6.61 1.81 -3.55
N VAL A 98 -7.23 0.66 -3.85
CA VAL A 98 -8.56 0.27 -3.35
C VAL A 98 -8.49 -1.06 -2.61
N ASP A 99 -9.32 -1.25 -1.60
CA ASP A 99 -9.54 -2.55 -0.96
C ASP A 99 -10.23 -3.49 -1.95
N ALA A 100 -9.49 -4.44 -2.49
CA ALA A 100 -10.00 -5.41 -3.46
C ALA A 100 -10.19 -6.81 -2.83
N THR A 101 -10.38 -6.87 -1.52
CA THR A 101 -10.74 -8.11 -0.84
C THR A 101 -12.17 -8.52 -1.18
N LYS A 102 -12.48 -9.80 -0.98
CA LYS A 102 -13.83 -10.38 -1.21
C LYS A 102 -14.90 -9.92 -0.21
N ARG A 103 -14.66 -8.86 0.52
CA ARG A 103 -15.59 -8.28 1.50
C ARG A 103 -16.47 -7.21 0.83
N PRO A 104 -17.80 -7.28 0.85
CA PRO A 104 -18.61 -8.44 1.19
C PRO A 104 -18.59 -9.53 0.10
N ASP A 105 -18.23 -9.18 -1.14
CA ASP A 105 -18.09 -10.04 -2.31
C ASP A 105 -17.06 -9.50 -3.30
N PHE A 106 -16.71 -10.29 -4.32
CA PHE A 106 -15.75 -9.89 -5.36
C PHE A 106 -16.29 -8.80 -6.30
N ASP A 107 -17.61 -8.72 -6.51
CA ASP A 107 -18.21 -7.80 -7.48
C ASP A 107 -18.08 -6.34 -7.06
N ARG A 108 -18.05 -6.06 -5.75
CA ARG A 108 -17.85 -4.71 -5.23
C ARG A 108 -16.54 -4.10 -5.75
N ALA A 109 -15.44 -4.82 -5.58
CA ALA A 109 -14.13 -4.34 -6.00
C ALA A 109 -14.05 -4.19 -7.53
N ALA A 110 -14.60 -5.16 -8.28
CA ALA A 110 -14.64 -5.11 -9.74
C ALA A 110 -15.41 -3.87 -10.25
N LYS A 111 -16.57 -3.57 -9.68
CA LYS A 111 -17.35 -2.38 -10.03
C LYS A 111 -16.61 -1.08 -9.69
N LEU A 112 -15.95 -1.03 -8.53
CA LEU A 112 -15.19 0.14 -8.12
C LEU A 112 -14.00 0.41 -9.06
N ILE A 113 -13.23 -0.63 -9.42
CA ILE A 113 -12.11 -0.53 -10.39
C ILE A 113 -12.61 0.01 -11.73
N ALA A 114 -13.66 -0.60 -12.28
CA ALA A 114 -14.23 -0.17 -13.55
C ALA A 114 -14.71 1.29 -13.51
N GLN A 115 -15.41 1.69 -12.44
CA GLN A 115 -15.92 3.04 -12.30
C GLN A 115 -14.81 4.08 -12.13
N ILE A 116 -13.73 3.76 -11.42
CA ILE A 116 -12.56 4.67 -11.32
C ILE A 116 -11.97 4.92 -12.69
N HIS A 117 -11.78 3.87 -13.52
CA HIS A 117 -11.24 4.01 -14.88
C HIS A 117 -12.19 4.76 -15.83
N GLU A 118 -13.52 4.66 -15.64
CA GLU A 118 -14.48 5.45 -16.41
C GLU A 118 -14.41 6.95 -16.08
N GLU A 119 -14.09 7.29 -14.84
CA GLU A 119 -14.11 8.67 -14.33
C GLU A 119 -12.74 9.36 -14.31
N ASN A 120 -11.63 8.61 -14.33
CA ASN A 120 -10.29 9.16 -14.14
C ASN A 120 -9.21 8.32 -14.84
N ASP A 121 -8.20 8.96 -15.40
CA ASP A 121 -7.08 8.33 -16.11
C ASP A 121 -5.97 7.77 -15.18
N CYS A 122 -6.22 7.70 -13.86
CA CYS A 122 -5.25 7.16 -12.93
C CYS A 122 -5.10 5.64 -13.04
N LEU A 123 -3.96 5.11 -12.60
CA LEU A 123 -3.79 3.67 -12.40
C LEU A 123 -4.54 3.21 -11.15
N VAL A 124 -5.11 2.01 -11.19
CA VAL A 124 -5.79 1.40 -10.05
C VAL A 124 -4.96 0.24 -9.48
N MET A 125 -4.59 0.36 -8.21
CA MET A 125 -3.90 -0.67 -7.44
C MET A 125 -4.90 -1.40 -6.55
N ALA A 126 -4.99 -2.71 -6.71
CA ALA A 126 -5.87 -3.57 -5.93
C ALA A 126 -5.15 -4.12 -4.70
N ASP A 127 -5.50 -3.66 -3.50
CA ASP A 127 -5.01 -4.20 -2.24
C ASP A 127 -5.77 -5.48 -1.89
N ILE A 128 -5.06 -6.61 -1.89
CA ILE A 128 -5.65 -7.94 -1.71
C ILE A 128 -5.06 -8.68 -0.50
N SER A 129 -5.71 -9.77 -0.11
CA SER A 129 -5.28 -10.64 0.97
C SER A 129 -5.09 -12.10 0.57
N THR A 130 -5.60 -12.52 -0.59
CA THR A 130 -5.48 -13.90 -1.11
C THR A 130 -5.17 -13.92 -2.60
N LEU A 131 -4.70 -15.07 -3.09
CA LEU A 131 -4.42 -15.30 -4.51
C LEU A 131 -5.69 -15.13 -5.37
N GLU A 132 -6.82 -15.64 -4.91
CA GLU A 132 -8.09 -15.56 -5.62
C GLU A 132 -8.55 -14.11 -5.80
N GLU A 133 -8.38 -13.29 -4.77
CA GLU A 133 -8.67 -11.85 -4.83
C GLU A 133 -7.78 -11.14 -5.86
N GLY A 134 -6.48 -11.45 -5.87
CA GLY A 134 -5.55 -10.88 -6.83
C GLY A 134 -5.87 -11.23 -8.28
N ILE A 135 -6.20 -12.51 -8.54
CA ILE A 135 -6.63 -12.96 -9.88
C ILE A 135 -7.95 -12.28 -10.29
N ALA A 136 -8.91 -12.17 -9.36
CA ALA A 136 -10.18 -11.51 -9.63
C ALA A 136 -10.01 -10.02 -9.94
N ALA A 137 -9.18 -9.32 -9.15
CA ALA A 137 -8.89 -7.90 -9.34
C ALA A 137 -8.17 -7.62 -10.68
N ALA A 138 -7.16 -8.43 -11.04
CA ALA A 138 -6.47 -8.32 -12.33
C ALA A 138 -7.44 -8.53 -13.51
N LYS A 139 -8.33 -9.53 -13.43
CA LYS A 139 -9.37 -9.76 -14.43
C LYS A 139 -10.40 -8.63 -14.50
N ALA A 140 -10.65 -7.95 -13.42
CA ALA A 140 -11.54 -6.79 -13.35
C ALA A 140 -10.90 -5.50 -13.91
N GLY A 141 -9.63 -5.55 -14.31
CA GLY A 141 -8.93 -4.43 -14.93
C GLY A 141 -8.02 -3.64 -13.99
N ALA A 142 -7.72 -4.13 -12.79
CA ALA A 142 -6.71 -3.48 -11.96
C ALA A 142 -5.35 -3.45 -12.68
N ASP A 143 -4.66 -2.31 -12.64
CA ASP A 143 -3.34 -2.13 -13.27
C ASP A 143 -2.22 -2.73 -12.42
N ILE A 144 -2.46 -2.87 -11.12
CA ILE A 144 -1.51 -3.34 -10.11
C ILE A 144 -2.27 -4.21 -9.10
N VAL A 145 -1.63 -5.28 -8.63
CA VAL A 145 -2.11 -6.06 -7.48
C VAL A 145 -1.11 -5.94 -6.34
N ALA A 146 -1.57 -5.73 -5.10
CA ALA A 146 -0.70 -5.58 -3.94
C ALA A 146 -1.10 -6.44 -2.75
N THR A 147 -0.12 -7.06 -2.08
CA THR A 147 -0.33 -8.00 -0.96
C THR A 147 -0.65 -7.31 0.38
N THR A 148 -1.04 -6.05 0.34
CA THR A 148 -1.22 -5.14 1.48
C THR A 148 -2.07 -5.73 2.62
N LEU A 149 -3.13 -6.45 2.27
CA LEU A 149 -4.11 -6.96 3.22
C LEU A 149 -3.91 -8.43 3.62
N SER A 150 -2.84 -9.09 3.13
CA SER A 150 -2.47 -10.44 3.59
C SER A 150 -2.23 -10.45 5.11
N GLY A 151 -2.98 -11.29 5.83
CA GLY A 151 -2.94 -11.38 7.29
C GLY A 151 -3.69 -10.27 8.02
N TYR A 152 -4.47 -9.44 7.31
CA TYR A 152 -5.28 -8.37 7.88
C TYR A 152 -6.79 -8.50 7.62
N THR A 153 -7.21 -9.65 7.11
CA THR A 153 -8.62 -10.04 6.99
C THR A 153 -8.95 -11.15 7.97
N GLN A 154 -10.23 -11.37 8.23
CA GLN A 154 -10.69 -12.41 9.19
C GLN A 154 -10.39 -13.84 8.71
N TYR A 155 -10.15 -14.03 7.42
CA TYR A 155 -9.93 -15.32 6.76
C TYR A 155 -8.50 -15.55 6.31
N THR A 156 -7.56 -14.64 6.65
CA THR A 156 -6.13 -14.82 6.36
C THR A 156 -5.31 -14.86 7.64
N VAL A 157 -4.27 -15.68 7.63
CA VAL A 157 -3.37 -15.83 8.78
C VAL A 157 -2.26 -14.79 8.70
N LYS A 158 -2.04 -14.07 9.79
CA LYS A 158 -0.94 -13.12 9.89
C LYS A 158 0.38 -13.84 10.19
N THR A 159 1.30 -13.77 9.24
CA THR A 159 2.69 -14.28 9.40
C THR A 159 3.58 -13.26 10.11
N HIS A 160 4.75 -13.69 10.58
CA HIS A 160 5.73 -12.79 11.23
C HIS A 160 6.39 -11.84 10.23
N GLY A 161 6.76 -12.33 9.04
CA GLY A 161 7.37 -11.55 7.95
C GLY A 161 6.41 -11.33 6.77
N PRO A 162 6.94 -10.88 5.62
CA PRO A 162 6.17 -10.74 4.39
C PRO A 162 5.61 -12.10 3.92
N ASP A 163 4.51 -12.05 3.19
CA ASP A 163 3.87 -13.24 2.61
C ASP A 163 4.52 -13.56 1.24
N LEU A 164 5.69 -14.20 1.29
CA LEU A 164 6.47 -14.50 0.09
C LEU A 164 5.77 -15.52 -0.82
N ASP A 165 5.02 -16.45 -0.24
CA ASP A 165 4.27 -17.47 -0.99
C ASP A 165 3.15 -16.83 -1.79
N LEU A 166 2.43 -15.87 -1.21
CA LEU A 166 1.39 -15.12 -1.93
C LEU A 166 2.01 -14.25 -3.04
N ILE A 167 3.12 -13.56 -2.78
CA ILE A 167 3.83 -12.78 -3.81
C ILE A 167 4.20 -13.67 -4.99
N LYS A 168 4.83 -14.82 -4.72
CA LYS A 168 5.22 -15.78 -5.76
C LYS A 168 4.03 -16.30 -6.54
N ALA A 169 2.97 -16.74 -5.84
CA ALA A 169 1.78 -17.27 -6.47
C ALA A 169 1.08 -16.24 -7.37
N LEU A 170 1.03 -14.97 -6.96
CA LEU A 170 0.48 -13.88 -7.76
C LEU A 170 1.35 -13.62 -9.00
N SER A 171 2.67 -13.47 -8.83
CA SER A 171 3.58 -13.19 -9.95
C SER A 171 3.58 -14.27 -11.03
N ASP A 172 3.22 -15.52 -10.67
CA ASP A 172 3.09 -16.64 -11.62
C ASP A 172 1.70 -16.68 -12.31
N LYS A 173 0.70 -15.91 -11.84
CA LYS A 173 -0.71 -16.07 -12.25
C LYS A 173 -1.36 -14.82 -12.83
N VAL A 174 -0.82 -13.64 -12.59
CA VAL A 174 -1.36 -12.40 -13.10
C VAL A 174 -0.35 -11.73 -14.05
N ASP A 175 -0.85 -11.05 -15.07
CA ASP A 175 -0.03 -10.35 -16.06
C ASP A 175 0.28 -8.90 -15.65
N VAL A 176 -0.35 -8.41 -14.57
CA VAL A 176 -0.14 -7.07 -14.03
C VAL A 176 0.98 -7.07 -12.98
N PRO A 177 1.69 -5.95 -12.77
CA PRO A 177 2.72 -5.85 -11.73
C PRO A 177 2.19 -6.21 -10.34
N VAL A 178 2.96 -7.01 -9.59
CA VAL A 178 2.68 -7.36 -8.19
C VAL A 178 3.54 -6.46 -7.29
N ILE A 179 2.91 -5.62 -6.48
CA ILE A 179 3.59 -4.84 -5.45
C ILE A 179 3.50 -5.58 -4.12
N ALA A 180 4.67 -5.84 -3.53
CA ALA A 180 4.75 -6.50 -2.24
C ALA A 180 4.61 -5.48 -1.10
N GLU A 181 3.58 -5.60 -0.29
CA GLU A 181 3.38 -4.78 0.90
C GLU A 181 2.96 -5.64 2.09
N GLY A 182 3.50 -5.32 3.24
CA GLY A 182 3.12 -5.94 4.51
C GLY A 182 4.27 -6.66 5.19
N ARG A 183 4.60 -6.21 6.41
CA ARG A 183 5.56 -6.85 7.33
C ARG A 183 7.00 -6.98 6.82
N PHE A 184 7.41 -6.13 5.88
CA PHE A 184 8.82 -5.97 5.52
C PHE A 184 9.53 -5.21 6.64
N LEU A 185 10.50 -5.85 7.27
CA LEU A 185 11.19 -5.33 8.45
C LEU A 185 12.67 -5.05 8.20
N THR A 186 13.29 -5.73 7.25
CA THR A 186 14.73 -5.66 6.97
C THR A 186 15.00 -5.50 5.48
N PRO A 187 16.20 -5.05 5.08
CA PRO A 187 16.64 -5.07 3.67
C PRO A 187 16.59 -6.46 3.04
N GLU A 188 16.91 -7.51 3.82
CA GLU A 188 16.87 -8.90 3.36
C GLU A 188 15.44 -9.35 3.04
N ASP A 189 14.43 -8.82 3.73
CA ASP A 189 13.02 -9.07 3.38
C ASP A 189 12.68 -8.45 2.03
N VAL A 190 13.21 -7.26 1.71
CA VAL A 190 13.04 -6.61 0.40
C VAL A 190 13.63 -7.49 -0.71
N ASP A 191 14.86 -7.97 -0.53
CA ASP A 191 15.53 -8.84 -1.48
C ASP A 191 14.73 -10.13 -1.72
N LYS A 192 14.19 -10.74 -0.65
CA LYS A 192 13.32 -11.92 -0.75
C LYS A 192 12.01 -11.61 -1.49
N GLY A 193 11.38 -10.46 -1.22
CA GLY A 193 10.17 -10.04 -1.91
C GLY A 193 10.38 -9.86 -3.42
N LEU A 194 11.48 -9.20 -3.81
CA LEU A 194 11.86 -9.04 -5.22
C LEU A 194 12.21 -10.39 -5.86
N ALA A 195 12.93 -11.26 -5.17
CA ALA A 195 13.26 -12.61 -5.64
C ALA A 195 12.02 -13.50 -5.79
N ALA A 196 10.96 -13.28 -5.00
CA ALA A 196 9.68 -13.94 -5.13
C ALA A 196 8.85 -13.45 -6.33
N GLY A 197 9.31 -12.43 -7.06
CA GLY A 197 8.68 -11.90 -8.26
C GLY A 197 7.93 -10.59 -8.07
N ALA A 198 8.07 -9.92 -6.92
CA ALA A 198 7.50 -8.60 -6.75
C ALA A 198 8.10 -7.59 -7.74
N HIS A 199 7.26 -6.78 -8.33
CA HIS A 199 7.67 -5.66 -9.20
C HIS A 199 8.35 -4.55 -8.40
N SER A 200 7.83 -4.25 -7.22
CA SER A 200 8.39 -3.32 -6.24
C SER A 200 7.92 -3.67 -4.82
N VAL A 201 8.49 -3.01 -3.81
CA VAL A 201 8.17 -3.27 -2.40
C VAL A 201 7.73 -1.97 -1.71
N VAL A 202 6.68 -2.05 -0.89
CA VAL A 202 6.21 -0.96 -0.03
C VAL A 202 6.61 -1.22 1.42
N ILE A 203 7.29 -0.25 2.02
CA ILE A 203 7.59 -0.26 3.46
C ILE A 203 6.99 0.98 4.13
N GLY A 204 6.25 0.77 5.22
CA GLY A 204 5.71 1.85 6.05
C GLY A 204 6.39 1.92 7.42
N LYS A 205 5.93 1.11 8.35
CA LYS A 205 6.25 1.19 9.79
C LYS A 205 7.74 1.25 10.12
N MET A 206 8.57 0.48 9.40
CA MET A 206 10.03 0.41 9.64
C MET A 206 10.79 1.65 9.13
N ILE A 207 10.15 2.51 8.35
CA ILE A 207 10.78 3.74 7.84
C ILE A 207 10.15 4.97 8.50
N THR A 208 8.81 5.00 8.63
CA THR A 208 8.07 6.22 8.97
C THR A 208 7.46 6.24 10.36
N ASN A 209 7.53 5.14 11.12
CA ASN A 209 6.91 5.06 12.44
C ASN A 209 7.95 4.88 13.56
N ALA A 210 8.54 6.00 14.01
CA ALA A 210 9.54 6.01 15.07
C ALA A 210 9.04 5.33 16.36
N MET A 211 7.75 5.50 16.72
CA MET A 211 7.17 4.83 17.89
C MET A 211 7.17 3.30 17.74
N PHE A 212 6.85 2.79 16.56
CA PHE A 212 6.89 1.35 16.26
C PHE A 212 8.34 0.84 16.31
N ILE A 213 9.25 1.51 15.60
CA ILE A 213 10.66 1.13 15.54
C ILE A 213 11.28 1.09 16.94
N THR A 214 11.03 2.11 17.76
CA THR A 214 11.51 2.15 19.15
C THR A 214 11.01 0.96 19.97
N LYS A 215 9.71 0.62 19.84
CA LYS A 215 9.13 -0.54 20.52
C LYS A 215 9.77 -1.86 20.08
N GLU A 216 10.03 -2.02 18.77
CA GLU A 216 10.70 -3.22 18.24
C GLU A 216 12.11 -3.37 18.83
N PHE A 217 12.90 -2.29 18.88
CA PHE A 217 14.23 -2.34 19.49
C PHE A 217 14.20 -2.70 20.98
N ILE A 218 13.28 -2.09 21.74
CA ILE A 218 13.14 -2.38 23.18
C ILE A 218 12.67 -3.83 23.39
N ALA A 219 11.68 -4.29 22.62
CA ALA A 219 11.12 -5.63 22.78
C ALA A 219 12.11 -6.75 22.46
N ASN A 220 12.93 -6.55 21.41
CA ASN A 220 13.81 -7.57 20.86
C ASN A 220 15.26 -7.47 21.33
N SER A 221 15.62 -6.47 22.17
CA SER A 221 16.92 -6.39 22.78
C SER A 221 16.98 -7.23 24.06
N GLU A 222 17.97 -8.10 24.16
CA GLU A 222 18.21 -8.95 25.34
C GLU A 222 18.82 -8.17 26.52
N ARG A 223 19.44 -7.02 26.25
CA ARG A 223 20.22 -6.24 27.24
C ARG A 223 19.56 -4.95 27.71
N LEU A 224 18.47 -4.55 27.09
CA LEU A 224 17.70 -3.39 27.56
C LEU A 224 16.78 -3.78 28.73
N VAL A 225 16.76 -2.95 29.76
CA VAL A 225 15.77 -3.07 30.85
C VAL A 225 14.41 -2.66 30.28
N LYS A 226 13.40 -3.53 30.48
CA LYS A 226 12.04 -3.35 29.95
C LYS A 226 11.12 -2.71 30.96
#